data_e1745f844a92d7397c5699f01ff13b19
#
_entry.id   e1745f844a92d7397c5699f01ff13b19
#
_cell.length_a   1.000
_cell.length_b   1.000
_cell.length_c   1.000
_cell.angle_alpha   90.00
_cell.angle_beta   90.00
_cell.angle_gamma   90.00
#
_symmetry.space_group_name_H-M   'P 1'
#
loop_
_entity.id
_entity.type
_entity.pdbx_description
1 polymer ?
#
loop_
_entity_poly.entity_id
_entity_poly.type
_entity_poly.pdbx_seq_one_letter_code
_entity_poly.pdbx_strand_id
1 'polypeptide(L)'
;MRIFVLSVSFILACWMSVSVRAASPDVTLNDIHGKPHHFSEYIGRGQWTVLVVWGARCPPCIDEMPELQGFHDDHQAGKARVLGIAVDFPSFGQAKRDEVAKFIEDYLIGFPVLLGNADTFSRFGGADLLGVPTTLIYDRKGAIAVRHTGSVTRDMIERFIAKSDAEGAQ
;
A
#
# COMPACT_ATOMS: atom_id res chain seq x y z
N MET A 1 -46.59 33.32 -48.59
CA MET A 1 -45.64 33.65 -47.50
C MET A 1 -45.46 32.37 -46.67
N ARG A 2 -44.36 31.61 -46.99
CA ARG A 2 -44.11 30.25 -46.44
C ARG A 2 -43.12 30.42 -45.27
N ILE A 3 -43.60 30.06 -44.08
CA ILE A 3 -42.80 30.09 -42.86
C ILE A 3 -42.06 28.75 -42.75
N PHE A 4 -40.71 28.80 -42.86
CA PHE A 4 -39.84 27.66 -42.59
C PHE A 4 -39.57 27.55 -41.10
N VAL A 5 -40.07 26.49 -40.48
CA VAL A 5 -39.76 26.14 -39.11
C VAL A 5 -38.50 25.29 -39.11
N LEU A 6 -37.38 25.85 -38.65
CA LEU A 6 -36.11 25.14 -38.42
C LEU A 6 -36.17 24.41 -37.08
N SER A 7 -36.32 23.10 -37.12
CA SER A 7 -36.19 22.23 -35.96
C SER A 7 -34.70 22.07 -35.62
N VAL A 8 -34.27 22.68 -34.51
CA VAL A 8 -32.92 22.47 -33.95
C VAL A 8 -32.99 21.24 -33.04
N SER A 9 -32.49 20.10 -33.55
CA SER A 9 -32.31 18.89 -32.74
C SER A 9 -31.07 19.06 -31.85
N PHE A 10 -31.32 19.21 -30.55
CA PHE A 10 -30.30 19.28 -29.52
C PHE A 10 -29.84 17.86 -29.20
N ILE A 11 -28.71 17.43 -29.78
CA ILE A 11 -28.08 16.14 -29.46
C ILE A 11 -27.33 16.32 -28.14
N LEU A 12 -27.93 15.81 -27.07
CA LEU A 12 -27.31 15.73 -25.74
C LEU A 12 -26.28 14.61 -25.74
N ALA A 13 -25.01 14.93 -26.01
CA ALA A 13 -23.91 14.00 -25.94
C ALA A 13 -23.63 13.69 -24.45
N CYS A 14 -24.12 12.54 -23.98
CA CYS A 14 -23.84 12.01 -22.66
C CYS A 14 -22.37 11.55 -22.63
N TRP A 15 -21.46 12.40 -22.11
CA TRP A 15 -20.08 12.01 -21.87
C TRP A 15 -20.02 11.04 -20.68
N MET A 16 -20.02 9.74 -20.99
CA MET A 16 -19.68 8.73 -19.98
C MET A 16 -18.22 8.88 -19.61
N SER A 17 -17.95 9.49 -18.46
CA SER A 17 -16.61 9.52 -17.87
C SER A 17 -16.23 8.09 -17.49
N VAL A 18 -15.44 7.42 -18.31
CA VAL A 18 -14.82 6.13 -17.98
C VAL A 18 -13.73 6.44 -16.95
N SER A 19 -14.01 6.19 -15.68
CA SER A 19 -13.00 6.22 -14.63
C SER A 19 -12.04 5.05 -14.87
N VAL A 20 -10.88 5.33 -15.45
CA VAL A 20 -9.77 4.37 -15.54
C VAL A 20 -9.26 4.14 -14.12
N ARG A 21 -9.68 3.02 -13.54
CA ARG A 21 -9.15 2.56 -12.26
C ARG A 21 -7.76 1.98 -12.55
N ALA A 22 -6.72 2.53 -11.93
CA ALA A 22 -5.39 1.93 -12.00
C ALA A 22 -5.51 0.49 -11.48
N ALA A 23 -5.20 -0.50 -12.33
CA ALA A 23 -5.21 -1.89 -11.93
C ALA A 23 -4.07 -2.09 -10.92
N SER A 24 -4.39 -2.51 -9.71
CA SER A 24 -3.36 -2.96 -8.77
C SER A 24 -2.57 -4.11 -9.40
N PRO A 25 -1.23 -4.17 -9.23
CA PRO A 25 -0.45 -5.27 -9.78
C PRO A 25 -1.00 -6.62 -9.34
N ASP A 26 -1.13 -7.57 -10.27
CA ASP A 26 -1.54 -8.93 -9.95
C ASP A 26 -0.34 -9.70 -9.36
N VAL A 27 -0.17 -9.55 -8.05
CA VAL A 27 0.86 -10.22 -7.27
C VAL A 27 0.18 -11.01 -6.17
N THR A 28 0.52 -12.31 -6.08
CA THR A 28 0.06 -13.19 -5.01
C THR A 28 1.27 -13.54 -4.13
N LEU A 29 1.14 -13.33 -2.83
CA LEU A 29 2.15 -13.65 -1.82
C LEU A 29 1.52 -14.52 -0.74
N ASN A 30 2.33 -15.37 -0.10
CA ASN A 30 1.85 -16.18 1.02
C ASN A 30 2.09 -15.46 2.35
N ASP A 31 1.19 -15.66 3.30
CA ASP A 31 1.43 -15.32 4.70
C ASP A 31 2.33 -16.36 5.40
N ILE A 32 2.59 -16.17 6.70
CA ILE A 32 3.38 -17.09 7.52
C ILE A 32 2.73 -18.48 7.71
N HIS A 33 1.43 -18.61 7.43
CA HIS A 33 0.70 -19.88 7.48
C HIS A 33 0.67 -20.60 6.13
N GLY A 34 1.25 -19.97 5.08
CA GLY A 34 1.26 -20.49 3.71
C GLY A 34 -0.03 -20.22 2.93
N LYS A 35 -0.93 -19.40 3.47
CA LYS A 35 -2.16 -19.00 2.78
C LYS A 35 -1.82 -17.93 1.73
N PRO A 36 -2.26 -18.09 0.47
CA PRO A 36 -2.05 -17.09 -0.56
C PRO A 36 -3.00 -15.89 -0.38
N HIS A 37 -2.47 -14.70 -0.63
CA HIS A 37 -3.18 -13.42 -0.62
C HIS A 37 -2.88 -12.65 -1.89
N HIS A 38 -3.90 -12.10 -2.51
CA HIS A 38 -3.72 -11.17 -3.63
C HIS A 38 -3.39 -9.77 -3.10
N PHE A 39 -2.41 -9.14 -3.72
CA PHE A 39 -2.01 -7.79 -3.33
C PHE A 39 -3.17 -6.78 -3.37
N SER A 40 -4.09 -6.96 -4.33
CA SER A 40 -5.32 -6.17 -4.46
C SER A 40 -6.29 -6.29 -3.28
N GLU A 41 -6.11 -7.24 -2.37
CA GLU A 41 -6.91 -7.34 -1.13
C GLU A 41 -6.59 -6.21 -0.15
N TYR A 42 -5.40 -5.62 -0.26
CA TYR A 42 -4.90 -4.61 0.66
C TYR A 42 -4.89 -3.19 0.07
N ILE A 43 -4.86 -3.06 -1.26
CA ILE A 43 -4.65 -1.79 -1.96
C ILE A 43 -5.93 -1.36 -2.70
N GLY A 44 -6.23 -0.05 -2.69
CA GLY A 44 -7.36 0.51 -3.45
C GLY A 44 -8.74 0.12 -2.91
N ARG A 45 -8.85 -0.12 -1.60
CA ARG A 45 -10.08 -0.52 -0.92
C ARG A 45 -10.78 0.62 -0.17
N GLY A 46 -10.51 1.87 -0.56
CA GLY A 46 -11.09 3.04 0.09
C GLY A 46 -10.37 3.49 1.35
N GLN A 47 -9.27 2.81 1.72
CA GLN A 47 -8.39 3.13 2.84
C GLN A 47 -6.99 3.44 2.34
N TRP A 48 -6.24 4.25 3.07
CA TRP A 48 -4.79 4.36 2.92
C TRP A 48 -4.12 3.05 3.30
N THR A 49 -3.08 2.65 2.57
CA THR A 49 -2.28 1.48 2.93
C THR A 49 -0.82 1.87 3.06
N VAL A 50 -0.28 1.74 4.27
CA VAL A 50 1.14 1.90 4.58
C VAL A 50 1.78 0.54 4.42
N LEU A 51 2.43 0.32 3.29
CA LEU A 51 3.17 -0.90 3.02
C LEU A 51 4.62 -0.70 3.41
N VAL A 52 5.13 -1.55 4.29
CA VAL A 52 6.54 -1.58 4.68
C VAL A 52 7.22 -2.85 4.19
N VAL A 53 8.34 -2.69 3.47
CA VAL A 53 9.23 -3.80 3.12
C VAL A 53 10.37 -3.85 4.14
N TRP A 54 10.54 -4.98 4.80
CA TRP A 54 11.40 -5.11 5.97
C TRP A 54 12.05 -6.49 6.06
N GLY A 55 13.05 -6.63 6.91
CA GLY A 55 13.70 -7.91 7.19
C GLY A 55 13.79 -8.18 8.69
N ALA A 56 13.56 -9.44 9.11
CA ALA A 56 13.56 -9.83 10.53
C ALA A 56 14.92 -9.62 11.25
N ARG A 57 16.00 -9.47 10.49
CA ARG A 57 17.35 -9.24 11.02
C ARG A 57 17.91 -7.85 10.67
N CYS A 58 17.05 -6.93 10.23
CA CYS A 58 17.42 -5.58 9.84
C CYS A 58 17.24 -4.64 11.05
N PRO A 59 18.30 -4.11 11.68
CA PRO A 59 18.16 -3.31 12.89
C PRO A 59 17.24 -2.10 12.75
N PRO A 60 17.38 -1.23 11.72
CA PRO A 60 16.46 -0.10 11.59
C PRO A 60 15.00 -0.53 11.32
N CYS A 61 14.78 -1.73 10.73
CA CYS A 61 13.43 -2.25 10.59
C CYS A 61 12.83 -2.66 11.94
N ILE A 62 13.64 -3.24 12.82
CA ILE A 62 13.22 -3.64 14.18
C ILE A 62 12.81 -2.39 14.98
N ASP A 63 13.61 -1.33 14.89
CA ASP A 63 13.40 -0.09 15.65
C ASP A 63 12.11 0.64 15.27
N GLU A 64 11.63 0.51 14.01
CA GLU A 64 10.40 1.17 13.57
C GLU A 64 9.10 0.36 13.83
N MET A 65 9.19 -0.95 14.15
CA MET A 65 7.99 -1.79 14.31
C MET A 65 6.99 -1.29 15.35
N PRO A 66 7.40 -0.77 16.52
CA PRO A 66 6.45 -0.21 17.48
C PRO A 66 5.66 0.99 16.93
N GLU A 67 6.29 1.82 16.09
CA GLU A 67 5.66 2.96 15.43
C GLU A 67 4.58 2.52 14.43
N LEU A 68 4.92 1.51 13.61
CA LEU A 68 4.00 0.92 12.64
C LEU A 68 2.84 0.18 13.32
N GLN A 69 3.13 -0.57 14.39
CA GLN A 69 2.10 -1.26 15.16
C GLN A 69 1.14 -0.27 15.81
N GLY A 70 1.66 0.77 16.47
CA GLY A 70 0.84 1.82 17.08
C GLY A 70 -0.03 2.54 16.04
N PHE A 71 0.53 2.85 14.87
CA PHE A 71 -0.24 3.42 13.76
C PHE A 71 -1.36 2.46 13.30
N HIS A 72 -1.05 1.16 13.15
CA HIS A 72 -2.03 0.16 12.74
C HIS A 72 -3.19 0.08 13.71
N ASP A 73 -2.91 -0.03 15.01
CA ASP A 73 -3.91 -0.18 16.06
C ASP A 73 -4.91 0.98 16.10
N ASP A 74 -4.43 2.19 15.87
CA ASP A 74 -5.29 3.38 15.91
C ASP A 74 -6.12 3.59 14.64
N HIS A 75 -5.68 3.06 13.48
CA HIS A 75 -6.26 3.41 12.20
C HIS A 75 -6.92 2.26 11.43
N GLN A 76 -6.65 0.97 11.77
CA GLN A 76 -7.11 -0.21 11.02
C GLN A 76 -8.65 -0.31 10.89
N ALA A 77 -9.39 0.19 11.87
CA ALA A 77 -10.86 0.16 11.85
C ALA A 77 -11.49 1.19 10.89
N GLY A 78 -10.69 2.07 10.26
CA GLY A 78 -11.27 3.16 9.49
C GLY A 78 -10.41 3.66 8.33
N LYS A 79 -9.50 4.59 8.58
CA LYS A 79 -8.87 5.42 7.54
C LYS A 79 -7.68 4.79 6.85
N ALA A 80 -6.90 3.97 7.56
CA ALA A 80 -5.63 3.46 7.10
C ALA A 80 -5.30 2.10 7.72
N ARG A 81 -4.41 1.36 7.09
CA ARG A 81 -3.87 0.09 7.60
C ARG A 81 -2.39 -0.02 7.30
N VAL A 82 -1.69 -0.90 8.01
CA VAL A 82 -0.33 -1.34 7.69
C VAL A 82 -0.39 -2.70 6.98
N LEU A 83 0.51 -2.89 6.02
CA LEU A 83 0.81 -4.18 5.38
C LEU A 83 2.32 -4.38 5.40
N GLY A 84 2.82 -5.42 6.03
CA GLY A 84 4.22 -5.80 6.02
C GLY A 84 4.54 -6.75 4.86
N ILE A 85 5.61 -6.48 4.13
CA ILE A 85 6.20 -7.44 3.19
C ILE A 85 7.59 -7.80 3.74
N ALA A 86 7.73 -9.01 4.27
CA ALA A 86 9.00 -9.49 4.76
C ALA A 86 9.87 -9.98 3.61
N VAL A 87 11.17 -9.63 3.65
CA VAL A 87 12.21 -10.14 2.75
C VAL A 87 13.36 -10.71 3.57
N ASP A 88 14.19 -11.59 2.99
CA ASP A 88 15.43 -12.00 3.66
C ASP A 88 16.39 -10.81 3.74
N PHE A 89 17.10 -10.67 4.85
CA PHE A 89 18.10 -9.63 5.03
C PHE A 89 19.47 -10.28 5.38
N PRO A 90 20.56 -9.85 4.74
CA PRO A 90 20.73 -8.72 3.83
C PRO A 90 20.57 -9.03 2.34
N SER A 91 20.16 -10.24 1.95
CA SER A 91 20.16 -10.68 0.55
C SER A 91 18.99 -10.12 -0.28
N PHE A 92 17.91 -9.64 0.38
CA PHE A 92 16.61 -9.28 -0.21
C PHE A 92 15.96 -10.43 -1.00
N GLY A 93 16.41 -11.66 -0.76
CA GLY A 93 15.80 -12.87 -1.27
C GLY A 93 14.47 -13.20 -0.61
N GLN A 94 13.96 -14.41 -0.89
CA GLN A 94 12.71 -14.88 -0.31
C GLN A 94 12.79 -14.93 1.22
N ALA A 95 11.83 -14.30 1.90
CA ALA A 95 11.74 -14.31 3.35
C ALA A 95 11.63 -15.73 3.90
N LYS A 96 12.32 -15.99 5.00
CA LYS A 96 12.27 -17.28 5.70
C LYS A 96 11.10 -17.27 6.68
N ARG A 97 10.15 -18.13 6.43
CA ARG A 97 8.90 -18.22 7.20
C ARG A 97 9.13 -18.25 8.71
N ASP A 98 10.00 -19.15 9.18
CA ASP A 98 10.18 -19.38 10.62
C ASP A 98 10.84 -18.16 11.31
N GLU A 99 11.76 -17.46 10.64
CA GLU A 99 12.37 -16.23 11.14
C GLU A 99 11.30 -15.12 11.27
N VAL A 100 10.43 -14.99 10.24
CA VAL A 100 9.35 -13.99 10.23
C VAL A 100 8.28 -14.32 11.26
N ALA A 101 7.87 -15.59 11.38
CA ALA A 101 6.89 -16.02 12.37
C ALA A 101 7.36 -15.75 13.80
N LYS A 102 8.63 -16.10 14.10
CA LYS A 102 9.22 -15.79 15.39
C LYS A 102 9.28 -14.30 15.67
N PHE A 103 9.63 -13.49 14.68
CA PHE A 103 9.65 -12.04 14.81
C PHE A 103 8.26 -11.47 15.14
N ILE A 104 7.22 -11.93 14.41
CA ILE A 104 5.83 -11.51 14.65
C ILE A 104 5.40 -11.80 16.10
N GLU A 105 5.77 -12.97 16.62
CA GLU A 105 5.48 -13.36 18.00
C GLU A 105 6.27 -12.50 19.00
N ASP A 106 7.59 -12.38 18.82
CA ASP A 106 8.48 -11.65 19.74
C ASP A 106 8.12 -10.16 19.86
N TYR A 107 7.70 -9.53 18.73
CA TYR A 107 7.39 -8.10 18.68
C TYR A 107 5.89 -7.77 18.67
N LEU A 108 5.03 -8.80 18.87
CA LEU A 108 3.57 -8.67 18.95
C LEU A 108 2.98 -7.92 17.73
N ILE A 109 3.43 -8.28 16.52
CA ILE A 109 2.96 -7.65 15.29
C ILE A 109 1.53 -8.10 14.98
N GLY A 110 0.59 -7.17 14.97
CA GLY A 110 -0.84 -7.40 14.73
C GLY A 110 -1.30 -7.08 13.30
N PHE A 111 -0.50 -6.37 12.50
CA PHE A 111 -0.85 -6.10 11.11
C PHE A 111 -0.48 -7.28 10.19
N PRO A 112 -1.15 -7.42 9.02
CA PRO A 112 -0.87 -8.48 8.05
C PRO A 112 0.58 -8.44 7.56
N VAL A 113 1.22 -9.62 7.51
CA VAL A 113 2.58 -9.80 6.98
C VAL A 113 2.57 -10.87 5.89
N LEU A 114 3.11 -10.54 4.73
CA LEU A 114 3.29 -11.45 3.59
C LEU A 114 4.77 -11.68 3.33
N LEU A 115 5.10 -12.87 2.79
CA LEU A 115 6.46 -13.29 2.52
C LEU A 115 6.83 -12.96 1.06
N GLY A 116 7.80 -12.07 0.88
CA GLY A 116 8.24 -11.59 -0.43
C GLY A 116 9.74 -11.65 -0.65
N ASN A 117 10.18 -11.02 -1.71
CA ASN A 117 11.58 -10.81 -2.11
C ASN A 117 11.68 -9.53 -2.97
N ALA A 118 12.90 -9.16 -3.39
CA ALA A 118 13.14 -7.98 -4.22
C ALA A 118 12.38 -8.02 -5.55
N ASP A 119 12.27 -9.19 -6.21
CA ASP A 119 11.57 -9.33 -7.49
C ASP A 119 10.06 -9.06 -7.33
N THR A 120 9.46 -9.55 -6.23
CA THR A 120 8.05 -9.25 -5.94
C THR A 120 7.85 -7.77 -5.64
N PHE A 121 8.82 -7.11 -4.97
CA PHE A 121 8.76 -5.67 -4.73
C PHE A 121 8.75 -4.88 -6.04
N SER A 122 9.62 -5.21 -7.00
CA SER A 122 9.67 -4.53 -8.30
C SER A 122 8.32 -4.55 -9.03
N ARG A 123 7.55 -5.64 -8.87
CA ARG A 123 6.24 -5.80 -9.51
C ARG A 123 5.15 -4.90 -8.93
N PHE A 124 5.12 -4.65 -7.63
CA PHE A 124 4.11 -3.77 -7.01
C PHE A 124 4.67 -2.40 -6.63
N GLY A 125 5.95 -2.30 -6.38
CA GLY A 125 6.62 -1.05 -6.04
C GLY A 125 6.95 -0.17 -7.24
N GLY A 126 6.97 -0.72 -8.45
CA GLY A 126 7.26 0.01 -9.69
C GLY A 126 8.73 0.45 -9.85
N ALA A 127 9.65 -0.07 -9.01
CA ALA A 127 11.09 0.15 -9.08
C ALA A 127 11.83 -0.89 -8.24
N ASP A 128 13.15 -0.93 -8.36
CA ASP A 128 13.99 -1.85 -7.60
C ASP A 128 13.97 -1.55 -6.09
N LEU A 129 14.13 -2.59 -5.28
CA LEU A 129 14.30 -2.48 -3.83
C LEU A 129 15.76 -2.10 -3.55
N LEU A 130 16.00 -0.85 -3.20
CA LEU A 130 17.36 -0.34 -2.93
C LEU A 130 17.83 -0.59 -1.50
N GLY A 131 16.93 -0.90 -0.58
CA GLY A 131 17.23 -1.14 0.82
C GLY A 131 15.98 -1.39 1.65
N VAL A 132 16.18 -1.78 2.91
CA VAL A 132 15.12 -1.92 3.90
C VAL A 132 15.50 -1.14 5.16
N PRO A 133 14.53 -0.54 5.88
CA PRO A 133 13.12 -0.54 5.52
C PRO A 133 12.81 0.38 4.32
N THR A 134 11.83 0.00 3.53
CA THR A 134 11.26 0.85 2.48
C THR A 134 9.75 0.90 2.64
N THR A 135 9.21 2.11 2.77
CA THR A 135 7.78 2.35 2.94
C THR A 135 7.15 2.92 1.67
N LEU A 136 6.06 2.31 1.23
CA LEU A 136 5.17 2.83 0.20
C LEU A 136 3.84 3.20 0.85
N ILE A 137 3.33 4.40 0.62
CA ILE A 137 1.97 4.74 1.03
C ILE A 137 1.10 4.80 -0.20
N TYR A 138 0.09 3.93 -0.23
CA TYR A 138 -0.92 3.89 -1.27
C TYR A 138 -2.13 4.69 -0.84
N ASP A 139 -2.66 5.50 -1.75
CA ASP A 139 -3.90 6.24 -1.53
C ASP A 139 -5.12 5.30 -1.52
N ARG A 140 -6.29 5.86 -1.24
CA ARG A 140 -7.56 5.12 -1.20
C ARG A 140 -7.96 4.49 -2.53
N LYS A 141 -7.40 4.96 -3.64
CA LYS A 141 -7.65 4.44 -5.01
C LYS A 141 -6.63 3.37 -5.42
N GLY A 142 -5.54 3.21 -4.65
CA GLY A 142 -4.48 2.25 -4.89
C GLY A 142 -3.31 2.80 -5.71
N ALA A 143 -3.20 4.11 -5.86
CA ALA A 143 -2.01 4.73 -6.43
C ALA A 143 -0.94 4.95 -5.35
N ILE A 144 0.34 4.82 -5.73
CA ILE A 144 1.46 5.13 -4.84
C ILE A 144 1.52 6.65 -4.67
N ALA A 145 1.26 7.12 -3.45
CA ALA A 145 1.33 8.54 -3.10
C ALA A 145 2.75 8.95 -2.68
N VAL A 146 3.49 8.08 -1.99
CA VAL A 146 4.88 8.34 -1.59
C VAL A 146 5.66 7.03 -1.47
N ARG A 147 6.95 7.13 -1.73
CA ARG A 147 7.98 6.12 -1.44
C ARG A 147 9.03 6.74 -0.55
N HIS A 148 9.42 6.02 0.50
CA HIS A 148 10.47 6.42 1.43
C HIS A 148 11.39 5.24 1.71
N THR A 149 12.70 5.42 1.65
CA THR A 149 13.69 4.43 2.08
C THR A 149 14.35 4.93 3.36
N GLY A 150 14.41 4.09 4.36
CA GLY A 150 14.78 4.40 5.73
C GLY A 150 13.58 4.32 6.68
N SER A 151 13.85 4.40 7.98
CA SER A 151 12.82 4.27 9.01
C SER A 151 11.81 5.42 8.97
N VAL A 152 10.56 5.10 9.28
CA VAL A 152 9.48 6.06 9.44
C VAL A 152 8.96 6.05 10.87
N THR A 153 8.40 7.17 11.31
CA THR A 153 7.67 7.26 12.58
C THR A 153 6.17 7.36 12.30
N ARG A 154 5.38 6.99 13.29
CA ARG A 154 3.92 7.15 13.27
C ARG A 154 3.51 8.59 12.89
N ASP A 155 4.12 9.58 13.52
CA ASP A 155 3.84 10.99 13.28
C ASP A 155 4.17 11.42 11.83
N MET A 156 5.22 10.87 11.21
CA MET A 156 5.51 11.12 9.79
C MET A 156 4.38 10.61 8.88
N ILE A 157 3.89 9.40 9.15
CA ILE A 157 2.81 8.78 8.38
C ILE A 157 1.51 9.57 8.55
N GLU A 158 1.13 9.89 9.78
CA GLU A 158 -0.10 10.62 10.11
C GLU A 158 -0.12 12.02 9.47
N ARG A 159 0.98 12.77 9.56
CA ARG A 159 1.09 14.08 8.92
C ARG A 159 0.99 14.00 7.40
N PHE A 160 1.64 13.00 6.79
CA PHE A 160 1.56 12.80 5.35
C PHE A 160 0.11 12.56 4.90
N ILE A 161 -0.59 11.61 5.55
CA ILE A 161 -1.98 11.27 5.22
C ILE A 161 -2.90 12.47 5.44
N ALA A 162 -2.77 13.17 6.58
CA ALA A 162 -3.60 14.32 6.89
C ALA A 162 -3.43 15.45 5.85
N LYS A 163 -2.18 15.73 5.44
CA LYS A 163 -1.89 16.73 4.40
C LYS A 163 -2.51 16.32 3.06
N SER A 164 -2.32 15.07 2.65
CA SER A 164 -2.85 14.55 1.37
C SER A 164 -4.37 14.57 1.33
N ASP A 165 -5.05 14.26 2.45
CA ASP A 165 -6.51 14.33 2.56
C ASP A 165 -7.01 15.78 2.43
N ALA A 166 -6.31 16.75 3.01
CA ALA A 166 -6.66 18.17 2.90
C ALA A 166 -6.48 18.72 1.48
N GLU A 167 -5.44 18.29 0.76
CA GLU A 167 -5.18 18.68 -0.63
C GLU A 167 -6.15 18.02 -1.63
N GLY A 168 -6.59 16.79 -1.36
CA GLY A 168 -7.56 16.06 -2.19
C GLY A 168 -9.01 16.49 -2.00
N ALA A 169 -9.32 17.31 -0.98
CA ALA A 169 -10.64 17.83 -0.69
C ALA A 169 -10.93 19.19 -1.36
N GLN A 170 -9.97 19.75 -2.08
CA GLN A 170 -10.11 21.00 -2.86
C GLN A 170 -10.39 20.67 -4.34
#